data_34d899e4e9c95c6f74fd1fe6fe202222
#
_entry.id   34d899e4e9c95c6f74fd1fe6fe202222
#
_cell.length_a   1.000
_cell.length_b   1.000
_cell.length_c   1.000
_cell.angle_alpha   90.00
_cell.angle_beta   90.00
_cell.angle_gamma   90.00
#
_symmetry.space_group_name_H-M   'P 1'
#
loop_
_entity.id
_entity.type
_entity.pdbx_description
1 polymer ?
#
loop_
_entity_poly.entity_id
_entity_poly.type
_entity_poly.pdbx_seq_one_letter_code
_entity_poly.pdbx_strand_id
1 'polypeptide(L)'
;MCGIVGLFIKDKSLEADLGQMLSKMLITMTDRGPDSAGIAVYNAHQAGQVKITVQADDPQTGFDGLEKKLGAAIGASVRMDVRDTHAVLTMPQASLDTAMTELHQLEPVVRIMGRGESIEIYKEVGLPETVVSRFDITNMSGTHGIGHTRMATESAVTTMGAHPFNTGSDQCLVHNGSLSNHNSLRRKLRRENIRIETENDTEVAAAYLTWKLQTGSSLGEALESSLNDLDGFFTFVVGTKDGFGVVRDPIACKPAVMAETDSYVAFGSEYRALVNLPDIEKARVWEPEPATVYFWNH
;
A
#
# COMPACT_ATOMS: atom_id res chain seq x y z
N MET A 1 13.02 12.45 -7.09
CA MET A 1 11.53 12.38 -7.21
C MET A 1 11.10 10.95 -7.00
N CYS A 2 10.02 10.71 -6.26
CA CYS A 2 9.53 9.36 -5.97
C CYS A 2 9.11 8.59 -7.24
N GLY A 3 9.13 7.25 -7.18
CA GLY A 3 8.62 6.35 -8.20
C GLY A 3 7.42 5.57 -7.67
N ILE A 4 6.38 5.46 -8.47
CA ILE A 4 5.19 4.64 -8.20
C ILE A 4 5.10 3.55 -9.25
N VAL A 5 4.70 2.37 -8.83
CA VAL A 5 4.31 1.25 -9.69
C VAL A 5 3.02 0.65 -9.17
N GLY A 6 2.21 0.11 -10.07
CA GLY A 6 1.00 -0.63 -9.73
C GLY A 6 0.70 -1.67 -10.80
N LEU A 7 0.15 -2.81 -10.39
CA LEU A 7 -0.21 -3.90 -11.30
C LEU A 7 -1.51 -4.55 -10.82
N PHE A 8 -2.49 -4.59 -11.69
CA PHE A 8 -3.79 -5.24 -11.48
C PHE A 8 -3.95 -6.37 -12.50
N ILE A 9 -4.09 -7.59 -12.04
CA ILE A 9 -4.18 -8.80 -12.87
C ILE A 9 -5.64 -9.05 -13.22
N LYS A 10 -5.92 -9.20 -14.52
CA LYS A 10 -7.24 -9.60 -15.05
C LYS A 10 -7.29 -11.10 -15.35
N ASP A 11 -6.17 -11.66 -15.81
CA ASP A 11 -6.04 -13.09 -16.11
C ASP A 11 -5.42 -13.82 -14.92
N LYS A 12 -6.20 -14.66 -14.27
CA LYS A 12 -5.77 -15.44 -13.09
C LYS A 12 -4.51 -16.28 -13.32
N SER A 13 -4.18 -16.63 -14.57
CA SER A 13 -2.94 -17.37 -14.87
C SER A 13 -1.68 -16.60 -14.51
N LEU A 14 -1.74 -15.27 -14.42
CA LEU A 14 -0.62 -14.38 -14.05
C LEU A 14 -0.54 -14.09 -12.55
N GLU A 15 -1.52 -14.50 -11.74
CA GLU A 15 -1.52 -14.22 -10.30
C GLU A 15 -0.30 -14.80 -9.58
N ALA A 16 0.22 -15.95 -10.03
CA ALA A 16 1.43 -16.57 -9.49
C ALA A 16 2.69 -15.73 -9.75
N ASP A 17 2.70 -14.92 -10.79
CA ASP A 17 3.85 -14.14 -11.24
C ASP A 17 3.78 -12.67 -10.78
N LEU A 18 2.74 -12.27 -10.04
CA LEU A 18 2.53 -10.89 -9.60
C LEU A 18 3.78 -10.32 -8.93
N GLY A 19 4.35 -11.04 -7.96
CA GLY A 19 5.52 -10.59 -7.20
C GLY A 19 6.73 -10.38 -8.09
N GLN A 20 6.98 -11.29 -9.04
CA GLN A 20 8.09 -11.17 -10.00
C GLN A 20 7.93 -9.93 -10.89
N MET A 21 6.73 -9.72 -11.44
CA MET A 21 6.44 -8.57 -12.30
C MET A 21 6.56 -7.25 -11.54
N LEU A 22 5.92 -7.16 -10.39
CA LEU A 22 5.92 -5.94 -9.55
C LEU A 22 7.32 -5.61 -9.02
N SER A 23 8.12 -6.62 -8.66
CA SER A 23 9.52 -6.45 -8.25
C SER A 23 10.37 -5.81 -9.35
N LYS A 24 10.27 -6.29 -10.59
CA LYS A 24 10.99 -5.74 -11.73
C LYS A 24 10.58 -4.28 -11.99
N MET A 25 9.28 -3.98 -11.92
CA MET A 25 8.77 -2.62 -12.06
C MET A 25 9.35 -1.69 -10.99
N LEU A 26 9.34 -2.14 -9.71
CA LEU A 26 9.82 -1.33 -8.60
C LEU A 26 11.32 -1.08 -8.66
N ILE A 27 12.13 -2.11 -8.93
CA ILE A 27 13.59 -2.00 -9.04
C ILE A 27 13.99 -1.03 -10.15
N THR A 28 13.26 -1.02 -11.27
CA THR A 28 13.49 -0.06 -12.38
C THR A 28 13.31 1.40 -11.94
N MET A 29 12.57 1.65 -10.84
CA MET A 29 12.35 3.00 -10.30
C MET A 29 13.39 3.44 -9.26
N THR A 30 14.48 2.69 -9.06
CA THR A 30 15.53 2.98 -8.05
C THR A 30 16.09 4.40 -8.18
N ASP A 31 16.41 4.86 -9.39
CA ASP A 31 16.97 6.20 -9.62
C ASP A 31 16.01 7.33 -9.22
N ARG A 32 14.72 7.04 -9.12
CA ARG A 32 13.72 8.00 -8.66
C ARG A 32 13.64 8.12 -7.14
N GLY A 33 13.93 7.04 -6.43
CA GLY A 33 13.82 7.03 -4.98
C GLY A 33 14.68 5.94 -4.34
N PRO A 34 15.94 6.24 -4.03
CA PRO A 34 16.86 5.25 -3.46
C PRO A 34 16.80 5.12 -1.94
N ASP A 35 16.02 5.98 -1.24
CA ASP A 35 16.11 6.11 0.22
C ASP A 35 15.27 5.08 0.98
N SER A 36 14.10 4.77 0.46
CA SER A 36 13.22 3.71 0.99
C SER A 36 12.30 3.18 -0.10
N ALA A 37 11.86 1.96 0.07
CA ALA A 37 10.89 1.34 -0.81
C ALA A 37 9.86 0.54 -0.03
N GLY A 38 8.72 0.30 -0.66
CA GLY A 38 7.72 -0.60 -0.10
C GLY A 38 6.68 -1.01 -1.12
N ILE A 39 6.02 -2.09 -0.76
CA ILE A 39 5.03 -2.79 -1.59
C ILE A 39 3.83 -3.18 -0.72
N ALA A 40 2.64 -3.05 -1.28
CA ALA A 40 1.45 -3.74 -0.82
C ALA A 40 1.05 -4.78 -1.86
N VAL A 41 0.77 -6.00 -1.41
CA VAL A 41 0.30 -7.11 -2.22
C VAL A 41 -1.05 -7.56 -1.69
N TYR A 42 -1.99 -7.78 -2.61
CA TYR A 42 -3.31 -8.34 -2.33
C TYR A 42 -3.33 -9.79 -2.80
N ASN A 43 -3.28 -10.71 -1.85
CA ASN A 43 -3.16 -12.14 -2.14
C ASN A 43 -4.40 -12.91 -1.65
N ALA A 44 -4.38 -14.21 -1.87
CA ALA A 44 -5.47 -15.08 -1.46
C ALA A 44 -5.80 -14.91 0.02
N HIS A 45 -7.08 -14.84 0.34
CA HIS A 45 -7.61 -14.77 1.69
C HIS A 45 -8.46 -15.99 2.01
N GLN A 46 -8.57 -16.32 3.28
CA GLN A 46 -9.46 -17.33 3.78
C GLN A 46 -10.67 -16.65 4.42
N ALA A 47 -11.89 -17.03 4.00
CA ALA A 47 -13.12 -16.45 4.54
C ALA A 47 -13.15 -16.51 6.07
N GLY A 48 -13.51 -15.39 6.71
CA GLY A 48 -13.58 -15.27 8.16
C GLY A 48 -12.22 -15.08 8.86
N GLN A 49 -11.13 -14.95 8.10
CA GLN A 49 -9.80 -14.62 8.62
C GLN A 49 -9.44 -13.18 8.25
N VAL A 50 -8.56 -12.59 9.06
CA VAL A 50 -7.96 -11.28 8.83
C VAL A 50 -6.46 -11.37 9.03
N LYS A 51 -5.73 -10.54 8.30
CA LYS A 51 -4.29 -10.37 8.38
C LYS A 51 -3.95 -9.03 9.01
N ILE A 52 -2.92 -9.00 9.84
CA ILE A 52 -2.27 -7.77 10.29
C ILE A 52 -0.78 -7.91 9.97
N THR A 53 -0.25 -7.04 9.14
CA THR A 53 1.19 -6.95 8.94
C THR A 53 1.77 -6.07 10.03
N VAL A 54 2.74 -6.59 10.76
CA VAL A 54 3.46 -5.90 11.82
C VAL A 54 4.96 -5.79 11.49
N GLN A 55 5.64 -4.83 12.10
CA GLN A 55 7.07 -4.60 11.95
C GLN A 55 7.73 -4.46 13.33
N ALA A 56 8.94 -4.98 13.47
CA ALA A 56 9.82 -4.75 14.62
C ALA A 56 11.24 -4.46 14.15
N ASP A 57 11.91 -3.46 14.76
CA ASP A 57 13.31 -3.14 14.43
C ASP A 57 14.25 -4.30 14.82
N ASP A 58 13.93 -4.98 15.92
CA ASP A 58 14.54 -6.25 16.35
C ASP A 58 13.49 -7.35 16.36
N PRO A 59 13.40 -8.18 15.29
CA PRO A 59 12.42 -9.27 15.19
C PRO A 59 12.56 -10.32 16.30
N GLN A 60 13.77 -10.57 16.81
CA GLN A 60 13.98 -11.55 17.86
C GLN A 60 13.28 -11.14 19.16
N THR A 61 13.39 -9.86 19.51
CA THR A 61 12.71 -9.31 20.70
C THR A 61 11.23 -9.01 20.41
N GLY A 62 10.93 -8.42 19.26
CA GLY A 62 9.56 -7.95 18.95
C GLY A 62 8.58 -9.08 18.70
N PHE A 63 9.02 -10.18 18.09
CA PHE A 63 8.14 -11.29 17.73
C PHE A 63 8.21 -12.48 18.67
N ASP A 64 9.13 -12.47 19.65
CA ASP A 64 9.21 -13.57 20.65
C ASP A 64 7.92 -13.66 21.46
N GLY A 65 7.31 -14.82 21.39
CA GLY A 65 6.05 -15.10 22.10
C GLY A 65 4.83 -14.28 21.67
N LEU A 66 4.94 -13.40 20.65
CA LEU A 66 3.86 -12.52 20.20
C LEU A 66 2.61 -13.32 19.78
N GLU A 67 2.79 -14.39 19.00
CA GLU A 67 1.71 -15.28 18.57
C GLU A 67 0.91 -15.85 19.75
N LYS A 68 1.60 -16.35 20.76
CA LYS A 68 0.98 -16.92 21.97
C LYS A 68 0.30 -15.87 22.83
N LYS A 69 0.97 -14.72 23.02
CA LYS A 69 0.43 -13.59 23.81
C LYS A 69 -0.83 -13.06 23.18
N LEU A 70 -0.81 -12.82 21.87
CA LEU A 70 -1.97 -12.32 21.16
C LEU A 70 -3.09 -13.34 21.11
N GLY A 71 -2.78 -14.63 20.86
CA GLY A 71 -3.75 -15.72 20.88
C GLY A 71 -4.47 -15.87 22.23
N ALA A 72 -3.73 -15.71 23.34
CA ALA A 72 -4.33 -15.70 24.67
C ALA A 72 -5.26 -14.50 24.89
N ALA A 73 -4.88 -13.32 24.44
CA ALA A 73 -5.66 -12.09 24.58
C ALA A 73 -6.98 -12.14 23.78
N ILE A 74 -6.95 -12.68 22.55
CA ILE A 74 -8.12 -12.76 21.68
C ILE A 74 -8.95 -14.03 21.90
N GLY A 75 -8.46 -14.99 22.69
CA GLY A 75 -9.13 -16.28 22.92
C GLY A 75 -9.22 -17.17 21.67
N ALA A 76 -8.30 -17.02 20.71
CA ALA A 76 -8.28 -17.76 19.45
C ALA A 76 -6.84 -18.03 18.98
N SER A 77 -6.69 -18.94 17.99
CA SER A 77 -5.37 -19.19 17.39
C SER A 77 -4.94 -18.01 16.51
N VAL A 78 -3.67 -17.66 16.62
CA VAL A 78 -2.97 -16.73 15.71
C VAL A 78 -1.91 -17.52 14.98
N ARG A 79 -1.78 -17.33 13.68
CA ARG A 79 -0.62 -17.80 12.90
C ARG A 79 0.27 -16.61 12.59
N MET A 80 1.56 -16.76 12.76
CA MET A 80 2.54 -15.73 12.48
C MET A 80 3.54 -16.23 11.42
N ASP A 81 3.58 -15.55 10.28
CA ASP A 81 4.53 -15.79 9.20
C ASP A 81 5.56 -14.66 9.20
N VAL A 82 6.80 -14.94 9.64
CA VAL A 82 7.87 -13.93 9.76
C VAL A 82 8.63 -13.79 8.44
N ARG A 83 8.84 -12.54 8.03
CA ARG A 83 9.67 -12.14 6.90
C ARG A 83 10.60 -11.01 7.31
N ASP A 84 11.79 -11.37 7.77
CA ASP A 84 12.81 -10.44 8.29
C ASP A 84 12.22 -9.53 9.40
N THR A 85 12.20 -8.21 9.25
CA THR A 85 11.64 -7.26 10.21
C THR A 85 10.11 -7.17 10.20
N HIS A 86 9.44 -7.89 9.31
CA HIS A 86 7.98 -7.92 9.24
C HIS A 86 7.43 -9.30 9.58
N ALA A 87 6.21 -9.32 10.08
CA ALA A 87 5.45 -10.55 10.25
C ALA A 87 3.98 -10.33 9.88
N VAL A 88 3.36 -11.36 9.30
CA VAL A 88 1.93 -11.38 9.01
C VAL A 88 1.24 -12.23 10.06
N LEU A 89 0.37 -11.61 10.83
CA LEU A 89 -0.47 -12.26 11.83
C LEU A 89 -1.82 -12.58 11.20
N THR A 90 -2.20 -13.85 11.13
CA THR A 90 -3.50 -14.31 10.62
C THR A 90 -4.34 -14.84 11.76
N MET A 91 -5.59 -14.37 11.86
CA MET A 91 -6.50 -14.69 12.96
C MET A 91 -7.96 -14.57 12.52
N PRO A 92 -8.94 -15.06 13.33
CA PRO A 92 -10.36 -14.85 13.03
C PRO A 92 -10.71 -13.36 12.94
N GLN A 93 -11.49 -12.99 11.94
CA GLN A 93 -11.89 -11.58 11.70
C GLN A 93 -12.61 -10.96 12.90
N ALA A 94 -13.41 -11.73 13.63
CA ALA A 94 -14.11 -11.27 14.83
C ALA A 94 -13.16 -10.82 15.96
N SER A 95 -11.88 -11.18 15.89
CA SER A 95 -10.87 -10.83 16.90
C SER A 95 -10.08 -9.57 16.55
N LEU A 96 -10.32 -8.94 15.39
CA LEU A 96 -9.51 -7.83 14.86
C LEU A 96 -9.38 -6.67 15.86
N ASP A 97 -10.48 -6.19 16.42
CA ASP A 97 -10.48 -5.01 17.30
C ASP A 97 -9.69 -5.26 18.59
N THR A 98 -9.85 -6.45 19.17
CA THR A 98 -9.07 -6.85 20.35
C THR A 98 -7.59 -6.96 20.01
N ALA A 99 -7.26 -7.61 18.89
CA ALA A 99 -5.88 -7.74 18.44
C ALA A 99 -5.22 -6.37 18.17
N MET A 100 -5.93 -5.44 17.52
CA MET A 100 -5.46 -4.08 17.30
C MET A 100 -5.18 -3.34 18.61
N THR A 101 -6.06 -3.49 19.61
CA THR A 101 -5.87 -2.88 20.93
C THR A 101 -4.62 -3.40 21.62
N GLU A 102 -4.39 -4.72 21.59
CA GLU A 102 -3.22 -5.35 22.17
C GLU A 102 -1.92 -4.97 21.46
N LEU A 103 -1.93 -4.92 20.12
CA LEU A 103 -0.76 -4.55 19.33
C LEU A 103 -0.37 -3.08 19.57
N HIS A 104 -1.34 -2.17 19.70
CA HIS A 104 -1.04 -0.77 20.02
C HIS A 104 -0.37 -0.58 21.38
N GLN A 105 -0.61 -1.48 22.34
CA GLN A 105 0.09 -1.44 23.63
C GLN A 105 1.56 -1.86 23.53
N LEU A 106 1.96 -2.51 22.45
CA LEU A 106 3.33 -2.95 22.20
C LEU A 106 4.19 -1.92 21.48
N GLU A 107 3.61 -0.82 21.01
CA GLU A 107 4.36 0.26 20.37
C GLU A 107 5.33 0.93 21.35
N PRO A 108 6.53 1.32 20.91
CA PRO A 108 7.07 1.26 19.54
C PRO A 108 7.80 -0.03 19.18
N VAL A 109 7.80 -1.06 20.03
CA VAL A 109 8.55 -2.32 19.81
C VAL A 109 7.97 -3.11 18.62
N VAL A 110 6.65 -3.19 18.55
CA VAL A 110 5.91 -3.77 17.42
C VAL A 110 4.98 -2.71 16.86
N ARG A 111 5.10 -2.42 15.56
CA ARG A 111 4.32 -1.40 14.85
C ARG A 111 3.42 -2.05 13.81
N ILE A 112 2.22 -1.52 13.63
CA ILE A 112 1.27 -2.02 12.63
C ILE A 112 1.56 -1.34 11.30
N MET A 113 1.78 -2.15 10.24
CA MET A 113 2.01 -1.66 8.89
C MET A 113 0.75 -1.65 8.04
N GLY A 114 -0.16 -2.59 8.28
CA GLY A 114 -1.42 -2.69 7.56
C GLY A 114 -2.29 -3.81 8.09
N ARG A 115 -3.57 -3.76 7.72
CA ARG A 115 -4.57 -4.76 8.10
C ARG A 115 -5.60 -4.96 7.01
N GLY A 116 -6.15 -6.17 6.92
CA GLY A 116 -7.22 -6.53 6.02
C GLY A 116 -7.33 -8.03 5.82
N GLU A 117 -8.23 -8.46 4.97
CA GLU A 117 -8.40 -9.89 4.66
C GLU A 117 -7.31 -10.37 3.68
N SER A 118 -6.91 -9.53 2.71
CA SER A 118 -6.02 -9.90 1.61
C SER A 118 -4.69 -9.14 1.57
N ILE A 119 -4.62 -7.94 2.15
CA ILE A 119 -3.46 -7.07 2.06
C ILE A 119 -2.30 -7.52 2.95
N GLU A 120 -1.09 -7.45 2.40
CA GLU A 120 0.18 -7.52 3.12
C GLU A 120 1.06 -6.35 2.71
N ILE A 121 1.72 -5.69 3.66
CA ILE A 121 2.56 -4.50 3.41
C ILE A 121 3.97 -4.75 3.90
N TYR A 122 4.92 -4.56 3.00
CA TYR A 122 6.35 -4.68 3.25
C TYR A 122 7.04 -3.38 2.83
N LYS A 123 7.69 -2.70 3.75
CA LYS A 123 8.36 -1.43 3.47
C LYS A 123 9.57 -1.23 4.37
N GLU A 124 10.64 -0.66 3.82
CA GLU A 124 11.87 -0.48 4.58
C GLU A 124 12.73 0.64 3.98
N VAL A 125 13.62 1.15 4.80
CA VAL A 125 14.73 2.01 4.37
C VAL A 125 15.70 1.19 3.53
N GLY A 126 16.16 1.76 2.42
CA GLY A 126 17.12 1.15 1.52
C GLY A 126 16.65 1.08 0.08
N LEU A 127 17.51 0.54 -0.77
CA LEU A 127 17.27 0.40 -2.20
C LEU A 127 16.12 -0.58 -2.49
N PRO A 128 15.31 -0.33 -3.52
CA PRO A 128 14.22 -1.22 -3.93
C PRO A 128 14.63 -2.68 -4.08
N GLU A 129 15.78 -2.95 -4.70
CA GLU A 129 16.29 -4.32 -4.86
C GLU A 129 16.55 -5.01 -3.51
N THR A 130 17.11 -4.29 -2.55
CA THR A 130 17.34 -4.80 -1.20
C THR A 130 16.02 -5.11 -0.50
N VAL A 131 15.03 -4.23 -0.61
CA VAL A 131 13.69 -4.42 -0.02
C VAL A 131 12.98 -5.61 -0.64
N VAL A 132 13.01 -5.73 -1.97
CA VAL A 132 12.45 -6.88 -2.71
C VAL A 132 13.06 -8.20 -2.26
N SER A 133 14.39 -8.26 -2.18
CA SER A 133 15.11 -9.46 -1.76
C SER A 133 14.85 -9.81 -0.29
N ARG A 134 14.86 -8.80 0.58
CA ARG A 134 14.70 -8.95 2.04
C ARG A 134 13.37 -9.62 2.41
N PHE A 135 12.29 -9.22 1.74
CA PHE A 135 10.96 -9.73 2.02
C PHE A 135 10.49 -10.84 1.08
N ASP A 136 11.38 -11.31 0.18
CA ASP A 136 11.07 -12.35 -0.79
C ASP A 136 9.85 -12.01 -1.67
N ILE A 137 9.73 -10.72 -2.06
CA ILE A 137 8.58 -10.21 -2.82
C ILE A 137 8.43 -10.92 -4.16
N THR A 138 9.55 -11.28 -4.80
CA THR A 138 9.56 -11.94 -6.11
C THR A 138 8.74 -13.23 -6.16
N ASN A 139 8.63 -13.94 -5.03
CA ASN A 139 7.91 -15.20 -4.93
C ASN A 139 6.45 -15.03 -4.39
N MET A 140 5.96 -13.80 -4.28
CA MET A 140 4.59 -13.56 -3.85
C MET A 140 3.62 -13.68 -5.02
N SER A 141 2.46 -14.26 -4.75
CA SER A 141 1.31 -14.32 -5.66
C SER A 141 0.22 -13.36 -5.19
N GLY A 142 -0.68 -12.98 -6.07
CA GLY A 142 -1.82 -12.12 -5.73
C GLY A 142 -2.56 -11.62 -6.96
N THR A 143 -3.66 -10.93 -6.69
CA THR A 143 -4.54 -10.36 -7.73
C THR A 143 -4.06 -8.98 -8.19
N HIS A 144 -3.46 -8.21 -7.30
CA HIS A 144 -2.89 -6.90 -7.60
C HIS A 144 -1.89 -6.46 -6.53
N GLY A 145 -1.12 -5.44 -6.85
CA GLY A 145 -0.18 -4.84 -5.91
C GLY A 145 0.24 -3.44 -6.33
N ILE A 146 0.69 -2.66 -5.37
CA ILE A 146 1.20 -1.32 -5.57
C ILE A 146 2.55 -1.17 -4.86
N GLY A 147 3.45 -0.40 -5.45
CA GLY A 147 4.77 -0.19 -4.92
C GLY A 147 5.24 1.26 -5.06
N HIS A 148 6.18 1.63 -4.21
CA HIS A 148 6.70 2.99 -4.16
C HIS A 148 8.19 3.00 -3.85
N THR A 149 8.93 3.88 -4.51
CA THR A 149 10.31 4.22 -4.18
C THR A 149 10.38 5.69 -3.77
N ARG A 150 10.95 5.97 -2.61
CA ARG A 150 10.97 7.30 -2.02
C ARG A 150 12.33 7.96 -2.15
N MET A 151 12.30 9.22 -2.56
CA MET A 151 13.39 10.17 -2.34
C MET A 151 12.91 11.16 -1.27
N ALA A 152 13.51 11.13 -0.11
CA ALA A 152 13.19 12.04 0.99
C ALA A 152 13.83 13.41 0.71
N THR A 153 13.05 14.48 0.82
CA THR A 153 13.53 15.85 0.60
C THR A 153 13.58 16.67 1.89
N GLU A 154 12.57 16.49 2.75
CA GLU A 154 12.42 17.34 3.95
C GLU A 154 12.17 16.53 5.23
N SER A 155 11.79 15.26 5.13
CA SER A 155 11.45 14.42 6.27
C SER A 155 12.47 13.29 6.47
N ALA A 156 12.59 12.82 7.70
CA ALA A 156 13.48 11.71 8.05
C ALA A 156 13.18 10.46 7.21
N VAL A 157 14.24 9.74 6.85
CA VAL A 157 14.15 8.44 6.19
C VAL A 157 13.94 7.39 7.28
N THR A 158 12.73 6.89 7.38
CA THR A 158 12.33 5.87 8.37
C THR A 158 11.40 4.86 7.73
N THR A 159 11.34 3.65 8.28
CA THR A 159 10.42 2.59 7.84
C THR A 159 8.96 3.05 7.95
N MET A 160 8.58 3.73 9.03
CA MET A 160 7.23 4.27 9.19
C MET A 160 6.88 5.32 8.14
N GLY A 161 7.84 6.15 7.75
CA GLY A 161 7.68 7.18 6.71
C GLY A 161 7.75 6.66 5.27
N ALA A 162 8.09 5.38 5.06
CA ALA A 162 8.05 4.75 3.74
C ALA A 162 6.62 4.44 3.32
N HIS A 163 6.35 4.44 2.00
CA HIS A 163 5.07 4.03 1.43
C HIS A 163 5.04 2.52 1.20
N PRO A 164 3.85 1.89 1.10
CA PRO A 164 2.49 2.45 1.14
C PRO A 164 2.02 2.83 2.55
N PHE A 165 0.94 3.63 2.61
CA PHE A 165 0.21 3.91 3.84
C PHE A 165 -1.14 3.19 3.85
N ASN A 166 -1.44 2.51 4.94
CA ASN A 166 -2.71 1.85 5.22
C ASN A 166 -3.33 2.47 6.48
N THR A 167 -4.57 2.88 6.42
CA THR A 167 -5.31 3.45 7.55
C THR A 167 -6.67 2.76 7.77
N GLY A 168 -7.12 1.96 6.80
CA GLY A 168 -8.36 1.18 6.83
C GLY A 168 -8.11 -0.30 6.56
N SER A 169 -9.17 -1.11 6.58
CA SER A 169 -9.09 -2.53 6.21
C SER A 169 -8.94 -2.68 4.71
N ASP A 170 -7.94 -3.43 4.25
CA ASP A 170 -7.63 -3.69 2.84
C ASP A 170 -7.46 -2.44 1.96
N GLN A 171 -7.30 -1.26 2.54
CA GLN A 171 -7.12 -0.02 1.77
C GLN A 171 -5.71 0.51 1.98
N CYS A 172 -4.97 0.69 0.90
CA CYS A 172 -3.69 1.38 0.98
C CYS A 172 -3.46 2.33 -0.20
N LEU A 173 -2.55 3.27 -0.01
CA LEU A 173 -2.27 4.33 -0.96
C LEU A 173 -0.77 4.59 -1.07
N VAL A 174 -0.32 4.81 -2.31
CA VAL A 174 0.97 5.42 -2.63
C VAL A 174 0.76 6.75 -3.33
N HIS A 175 1.65 7.70 -3.06
CA HIS A 175 1.51 9.10 -3.46
C HIS A 175 2.82 9.65 -4.03
N ASN A 176 2.70 10.39 -5.11
CA ASN A 176 3.75 11.26 -5.61
C ASN A 176 3.19 12.68 -5.75
N GLY A 177 3.67 13.60 -4.92
CA GLY A 177 3.14 14.95 -4.88
C GLY A 177 3.36 15.64 -3.54
N SER A 178 2.47 16.58 -3.22
CA SER A 178 2.41 17.26 -1.93
C SER A 178 1.00 17.82 -1.71
N LEU A 179 0.45 17.63 -0.53
CA LEU A 179 -0.86 18.15 -0.12
C LEU A 179 -0.67 19.36 0.79
N SER A 180 -1.11 20.53 0.34
CA SER A 180 -0.99 21.80 1.10
C SER A 180 -1.95 21.86 2.28
N ASN A 181 -3.14 21.26 2.17
CA ASN A 181 -4.16 21.28 3.23
C ASN A 181 -4.10 20.09 4.21
N HIS A 182 -3.04 19.25 4.17
CA HIS A 182 -2.95 18.02 4.95
C HIS A 182 -3.12 18.24 6.46
N ASN A 183 -2.61 19.33 7.02
CA ASN A 183 -2.73 19.61 8.46
C ASN A 183 -4.17 19.93 8.92
N SER A 184 -4.95 20.61 8.08
CA SER A 184 -6.37 20.88 8.38
C SER A 184 -7.21 19.61 8.26
N LEU A 185 -6.93 18.80 7.24
CA LEU A 185 -7.55 17.49 7.05
C LEU A 185 -7.21 16.53 8.19
N ARG A 186 -5.95 16.47 8.63
CA ARG A 186 -5.51 15.65 9.77
C ARG A 186 -6.35 15.97 11.01
N ARG A 187 -6.55 17.24 11.33
CA ARG A 187 -7.39 17.66 12.48
C ARG A 187 -8.85 17.22 12.31
N LYS A 188 -9.40 17.31 11.10
CA LYS A 188 -10.76 16.86 10.79
C LYS A 188 -10.87 15.35 10.97
N LEU A 189 -10.00 14.57 10.35
CA LEU A 189 -10.02 13.11 10.35
C LEU A 189 -9.81 12.51 11.75
N ARG A 190 -8.96 13.14 12.56
CA ARG A 190 -8.82 12.75 13.98
C ARG A 190 -10.11 12.93 14.79
N ARG A 191 -10.95 13.93 14.46
CA ARG A 191 -12.29 14.09 15.08
C ARG A 191 -13.29 13.03 14.63
N GLU A 192 -13.07 12.47 13.44
CA GLU A 192 -13.82 11.31 12.92
C GLU A 192 -13.25 9.97 13.41
N ASN A 193 -12.36 10.00 14.43
CA ASN A 193 -11.70 8.84 15.02
C ASN A 193 -10.80 8.05 14.06
N ILE A 194 -10.31 8.66 12.99
CA ILE A 194 -9.30 8.05 12.12
C ILE A 194 -7.92 8.29 12.75
N ARG A 195 -7.21 7.20 13.03
CA ARG A 195 -5.85 7.25 13.57
C ARG A 195 -4.88 7.66 12.47
N ILE A 196 -4.03 8.65 12.77
CA ILE A 196 -2.94 9.14 11.91
C ILE A 196 -1.69 9.25 12.79
N GLU A 197 -0.66 8.49 12.46
CA GLU A 197 0.51 8.27 13.32
C GLU A 197 1.71 9.14 12.92
N THR A 198 1.89 9.38 11.62
CA THR A 198 3.04 10.12 11.09
C THR A 198 2.66 11.55 10.71
N GLU A 199 3.66 12.39 10.47
CA GLU A 199 3.46 13.72 9.91
C GLU A 199 3.38 13.71 8.37
N ASN A 200 3.39 12.53 7.74
CA ASN A 200 3.35 12.40 6.28
C ASN A 200 1.96 12.78 5.74
N ASP A 201 1.93 13.57 4.68
CA ASP A 201 0.70 13.99 3.98
C ASP A 201 0.02 12.82 3.26
N THR A 202 0.78 11.82 2.85
CA THR A 202 0.22 10.60 2.23
C THR A 202 -0.62 9.78 3.20
N GLU A 203 -0.21 9.70 4.47
CA GLU A 203 -1.04 9.05 5.50
C GLU A 203 -2.36 9.79 5.68
N VAL A 204 -2.36 11.12 5.59
CA VAL A 204 -3.58 11.93 5.64
C VAL A 204 -4.48 11.65 4.43
N ALA A 205 -3.90 11.48 3.23
CA ALA A 205 -4.66 11.09 2.04
C ALA A 205 -5.27 9.68 2.19
N ALA A 206 -4.49 8.71 2.71
CA ALA A 206 -5.00 7.37 3.00
C ALA A 206 -6.15 7.41 4.03
N ALA A 207 -5.98 8.19 5.11
CA ALA A 207 -7.00 8.40 6.14
C ALA A 207 -8.27 9.06 5.58
N TYR A 208 -8.13 10.00 4.64
CA TYR A 208 -9.26 10.61 3.95
C TYR A 208 -10.06 9.58 3.15
N LEU A 209 -9.40 8.73 2.38
CA LEU A 209 -10.08 7.66 1.63
C LEU A 209 -10.76 6.66 2.58
N THR A 210 -10.07 6.26 3.66
CA THR A 210 -10.67 5.40 4.69
C THR A 210 -11.94 6.02 5.27
N TRP A 211 -11.93 7.31 5.60
CA TRP A 211 -13.10 8.01 6.09
C TRP A 211 -14.26 8.02 5.08
N LYS A 212 -13.98 8.30 3.81
CA LYS A 212 -14.97 8.25 2.74
C LYS A 212 -15.59 6.86 2.57
N LEU A 213 -14.76 5.81 2.54
CA LEU A 213 -15.23 4.43 2.43
C LEU A 213 -16.10 4.03 3.64
N GLN A 214 -15.69 4.39 4.86
CA GLN A 214 -16.46 4.12 6.09
C GLN A 214 -17.78 4.89 6.15
N THR A 215 -17.88 6.03 5.47
CA THR A 215 -19.13 6.81 5.36
C THR A 215 -20.01 6.39 4.20
N GLY A 216 -19.66 5.31 3.49
CA GLY A 216 -20.49 4.65 2.48
C GLY A 216 -20.18 5.00 1.03
N SER A 217 -19.11 5.77 0.77
CA SER A 217 -18.65 6.00 -0.60
C SER A 217 -18.01 4.74 -1.19
N SER A 218 -18.20 4.51 -2.47
CA SER A 218 -17.38 3.57 -3.24
C SER A 218 -15.95 4.11 -3.42
N LEU A 219 -15.01 3.26 -3.83
CA LEU A 219 -13.64 3.71 -4.13
C LEU A 219 -13.64 4.81 -5.21
N GLY A 220 -14.39 4.63 -6.30
CA GLY A 220 -14.49 5.62 -7.36
C GLY A 220 -14.98 6.97 -6.84
N GLU A 221 -16.09 7.00 -6.09
CA GLU A 221 -16.64 8.23 -5.49
C GLU A 221 -15.67 8.89 -4.48
N ALA A 222 -14.92 8.09 -3.70
CA ALA A 222 -13.91 8.59 -2.78
C ALA A 222 -12.75 9.25 -3.53
N LEU A 223 -12.29 8.65 -4.63
CA LEU A 223 -11.24 9.21 -5.49
C LEU A 223 -11.72 10.47 -6.23
N GLU A 224 -12.95 10.48 -6.78
CA GLU A 224 -13.54 11.68 -7.40
C GLU A 224 -13.66 12.82 -6.38
N SER A 225 -14.12 12.53 -5.16
CA SER A 225 -14.21 13.52 -4.10
C SER A 225 -12.84 14.09 -3.73
N SER A 226 -11.77 13.29 -3.84
CA SER A 226 -10.42 13.74 -3.52
C SER A 226 -9.92 14.88 -4.42
N LEU A 227 -10.39 14.95 -5.68
CA LEU A 227 -10.05 16.01 -6.62
C LEU A 227 -10.56 17.40 -6.17
N ASN A 228 -11.60 17.44 -5.34
CA ASN A 228 -12.18 18.67 -4.82
C ASN A 228 -11.75 18.97 -3.37
N ASP A 229 -11.56 17.93 -2.56
CA ASP A 229 -11.35 18.06 -1.10
C ASP A 229 -9.86 18.16 -0.74
N LEU A 230 -8.95 17.63 -1.59
CA LEU A 230 -7.52 17.68 -1.38
C LEU A 230 -6.93 18.85 -2.18
N ASP A 231 -6.15 19.69 -1.50
CA ASP A 231 -5.45 20.82 -2.11
C ASP A 231 -3.96 20.50 -2.25
N GLY A 232 -3.42 20.74 -3.45
CA GLY A 232 -2.03 20.43 -3.78
C GLY A 232 -1.88 19.86 -5.19
N PHE A 233 -0.84 19.09 -5.38
CA PHE A 233 -0.61 18.34 -6.61
C PHE A 233 -0.24 16.90 -6.27
N PHE A 234 -0.90 15.94 -6.91
CA PHE A 234 -0.76 14.54 -6.54
C PHE A 234 -1.11 13.57 -7.66
N THR A 235 -0.41 12.46 -7.66
CA THR A 235 -0.83 11.24 -8.34
C THR A 235 -0.92 10.15 -7.29
N PHE A 236 -2.10 9.54 -7.14
CA PHE A 236 -2.32 8.41 -6.25
C PHE A 236 -2.49 7.11 -7.04
N VAL A 237 -1.95 6.04 -6.49
CA VAL A 237 -2.36 4.69 -6.83
C VAL A 237 -2.85 4.04 -5.53
N VAL A 238 -4.05 3.47 -5.59
CA VAL A 238 -4.79 2.97 -4.44
C VAL A 238 -5.16 1.52 -4.68
N GLY A 239 -4.95 0.68 -3.69
CA GLY A 239 -5.47 -0.67 -3.66
C GLY A 239 -6.52 -0.83 -2.57
N THR A 240 -7.54 -1.61 -2.86
CA THR A 240 -8.53 -2.13 -1.91
C THR A 240 -8.66 -3.63 -2.11
N LYS A 241 -9.39 -4.33 -1.24
CA LYS A 241 -9.62 -5.78 -1.38
C LYS A 241 -10.06 -6.18 -2.79
N ASP A 242 -10.96 -5.40 -3.37
CA ASP A 242 -11.65 -5.77 -4.61
C ASP A 242 -11.23 -4.90 -5.80
N GLY A 243 -10.34 -3.91 -5.59
CA GLY A 243 -10.10 -2.93 -6.63
C GLY A 243 -8.74 -2.23 -6.59
N PHE A 244 -8.46 -1.63 -7.72
CA PHE A 244 -7.26 -0.85 -7.99
C PHE A 244 -7.67 0.49 -8.61
N GLY A 245 -7.23 1.60 -8.04
CA GLY A 245 -7.58 2.94 -8.48
C GLY A 245 -6.37 3.81 -8.77
N VAL A 246 -6.51 4.69 -9.76
CA VAL A 246 -5.54 5.72 -10.10
C VAL A 246 -6.27 7.06 -10.17
N VAL A 247 -5.73 8.09 -9.53
CA VAL A 247 -6.21 9.46 -9.69
C VAL A 247 -5.04 10.39 -9.96
N ARG A 248 -5.22 11.26 -10.93
CA ARG A 248 -4.29 12.33 -11.28
C ARG A 248 -4.96 13.68 -11.01
N ASP A 249 -4.28 14.54 -10.28
CA ASP A 249 -4.78 15.88 -9.95
C ASP A 249 -4.96 16.77 -11.20
N PRO A 250 -5.66 17.92 -11.10
CA PRO A 250 -5.88 18.81 -12.24
C PRO A 250 -4.60 19.45 -12.81
N ILE A 251 -3.53 19.59 -12.00
CA ILE A 251 -2.24 20.17 -12.44
C ILE A 251 -1.44 19.16 -13.27
N ALA A 252 -1.56 17.87 -12.92
CA ALA A 252 -0.93 16.73 -13.61
C ALA A 252 0.60 16.86 -13.80
N CYS A 253 1.30 17.54 -12.88
CA CYS A 253 2.74 17.80 -13.00
C CYS A 253 3.61 16.57 -12.66
N LYS A 254 3.03 15.54 -12.03
CA LYS A 254 3.77 14.31 -11.75
C LYS A 254 3.68 13.35 -12.92
N PRO A 255 4.81 12.73 -13.33
CA PRO A 255 4.81 11.81 -14.44
C PRO A 255 4.00 10.55 -14.08
N ALA A 256 3.22 10.08 -15.05
CA ALA A 256 2.35 8.93 -14.91
C ALA A 256 2.14 8.30 -16.29
N VAL A 257 2.23 6.99 -16.38
CA VAL A 257 1.93 6.21 -17.58
C VAL A 257 1.16 4.96 -17.19
N MET A 258 0.16 4.64 -18.00
CA MET A 258 -0.66 3.45 -17.87
C MET A 258 -0.43 2.52 -19.06
N ALA A 259 -0.55 1.22 -18.82
CA ALA A 259 -0.63 0.23 -19.87
C ALA A 259 -1.74 -0.76 -19.56
N GLU A 260 -2.50 -1.16 -20.56
CA GLU A 260 -3.60 -2.11 -20.43
C GLU A 260 -3.59 -3.13 -21.55
N THR A 261 -3.69 -4.39 -21.15
CA THR A 261 -3.91 -5.54 -22.02
C THR A 261 -5.20 -6.25 -21.60
N ASP A 262 -5.55 -7.33 -22.26
CA ASP A 262 -6.64 -8.22 -21.80
C ASP A 262 -6.29 -8.90 -20.46
N SER A 263 -4.99 -9.06 -20.14
CA SER A 263 -4.51 -9.82 -19.00
C SER A 263 -4.18 -8.99 -17.77
N TYR A 264 -3.89 -7.68 -17.92
CA TYR A 264 -3.55 -6.81 -16.79
C TYR A 264 -3.76 -5.32 -17.10
N VAL A 265 -3.77 -4.52 -16.01
CA VAL A 265 -3.55 -3.07 -16.04
C VAL A 265 -2.30 -2.76 -15.24
N ALA A 266 -1.44 -1.91 -15.77
CA ALA A 266 -0.22 -1.48 -15.10
C ALA A 266 -0.12 0.04 -15.04
N PHE A 267 0.47 0.52 -13.94
CA PHE A 267 0.82 1.92 -13.72
C PHE A 267 2.32 2.04 -13.44
N GLY A 268 2.95 3.06 -14.02
CA GLY A 268 4.32 3.44 -13.70
C GLY A 268 4.50 4.95 -13.69
N SER A 269 5.38 5.48 -12.84
CA SER A 269 5.80 6.88 -12.97
C SER A 269 6.55 7.14 -14.27
N GLU A 270 7.16 6.10 -14.84
CA GLU A 270 7.87 6.17 -16.13
C GLU A 270 7.59 4.89 -16.93
N TYR A 271 7.56 5.01 -18.25
CA TYR A 271 7.33 3.88 -19.16
C TYR A 271 8.34 2.73 -18.95
N ARG A 272 9.57 3.04 -18.57
CA ARG A 272 10.61 2.01 -18.30
C ARG A 272 10.21 1.00 -17.21
N ALA A 273 9.32 1.38 -16.29
CA ALA A 273 8.80 0.43 -15.29
C ALA A 273 7.96 -0.68 -15.92
N LEU A 274 7.38 -0.45 -17.09
CA LEU A 274 6.43 -1.33 -17.76
C LEU A 274 7.09 -2.27 -18.77
N VAL A 275 8.31 -1.98 -19.23
CA VAL A 275 8.95 -2.65 -20.37
C VAL A 275 9.20 -4.15 -20.18
N ASN A 276 9.22 -4.63 -18.94
CA ASN A 276 9.44 -6.04 -18.62
C ASN A 276 8.14 -6.81 -18.39
N LEU A 277 6.98 -6.20 -18.60
CA LEU A 277 5.69 -6.86 -18.49
C LEU A 277 5.42 -7.72 -19.75
N PRO A 278 4.72 -8.86 -19.59
CA PRO A 278 4.39 -9.71 -20.73
C PRO A 278 3.51 -8.97 -21.74
N ASP A 279 3.76 -9.17 -23.02
CA ASP A 279 2.98 -8.58 -24.14
C ASP A 279 2.82 -7.05 -24.09
N ILE A 280 3.75 -6.35 -23.47
CA ILE A 280 3.69 -4.87 -23.32
C ILE A 280 3.64 -4.16 -24.68
N GLU A 281 4.22 -4.74 -25.73
CA GLU A 281 4.20 -4.22 -27.10
C GLU A 281 2.79 -4.27 -27.73
N LYS A 282 1.86 -5.04 -27.17
CA LYS A 282 0.46 -5.12 -27.58
C LYS A 282 -0.47 -4.25 -26.71
N ALA A 283 0.07 -3.71 -25.60
CA ALA A 283 -0.71 -2.95 -24.67
C ALA A 283 -1.18 -1.61 -25.25
N ARG A 284 -2.37 -1.19 -24.88
CA ARG A 284 -2.75 0.21 -24.97
C ARG A 284 -1.95 0.98 -23.93
N VAL A 285 -1.11 1.92 -24.37
CA VAL A 285 -0.31 2.77 -23.49
C VAL A 285 -0.82 4.22 -23.59
N TRP A 286 -1.02 4.87 -22.43
CA TRP A 286 -1.44 6.27 -22.37
C TRP A 286 -0.98 6.96 -21.09
N GLU A 287 -0.94 8.29 -21.11
CA GLU A 287 -0.85 9.09 -19.90
C GLU A 287 -2.25 9.30 -19.31
N PRO A 288 -2.47 9.09 -18.00
CA PRO A 288 -3.74 9.44 -17.37
C PRO A 288 -4.06 10.92 -17.54
N GLU A 289 -5.29 11.22 -17.95
CA GLU A 289 -5.75 12.60 -18.14
C GLU A 289 -5.76 13.37 -16.79
N PRO A 290 -5.50 14.69 -16.81
CA PRO A 290 -5.66 15.54 -15.64
C PRO A 290 -7.09 15.49 -15.09
N ALA A 291 -7.23 15.63 -13.77
CA ALA A 291 -8.50 15.60 -13.05
C ALA A 291 -9.35 14.35 -13.36
N THR A 292 -8.71 13.21 -13.57
CA THR A 292 -9.40 11.99 -13.99
C THR A 292 -9.11 10.84 -13.02
N VAL A 293 -10.16 10.07 -12.74
CA VAL A 293 -10.12 8.85 -11.92
C VAL A 293 -10.28 7.64 -12.83
N TYR A 294 -9.43 6.67 -12.63
CA TYR A 294 -9.49 5.34 -13.24
C TYR A 294 -9.59 4.31 -12.13
N PHE A 295 -10.43 3.30 -12.27
CA PHE A 295 -10.46 2.18 -11.33
C PHE A 295 -10.94 0.90 -12.01
N TRP A 296 -10.48 -0.23 -11.48
CA TRP A 296 -10.79 -1.58 -11.91
C TRP A 296 -11.14 -2.42 -10.69
N ASN A 297 -12.11 -3.29 -10.84
CA ASN A 297 -12.57 -4.24 -9.81
C ASN A 297 -12.54 -5.66 -10.38
N HIS A 298 -12.32 -6.64 -9.48
CA HIS A 298 -12.46 -8.06 -9.82
C HIS A 298 -13.91 -8.51 -9.84
#